data_8ede93e94b08b4d2328dc663b2f4d89b
#
_entry.id   8ede93e94b08b4d2328dc663b2f4d89b
#
_cell.length_a   1.000
_cell.length_b   1.000
_cell.length_c   1.000
_cell.angle_alpha   90.00
_cell.angle_beta   90.00
_cell.angle_gamma   90.00
#
_symmetry.space_group_name_H-M   'P 1'
#
loop_
_entity.id
_entity.type
_entity.pdbx_description
1 polymer ?
#
loop_
_entity_poly.entity_id
_entity_poly.type
_entity_poly.pdbx_seq_one_letter_code
_entity_poly.pdbx_strand_id
1 'polypeptide(L)'
;MSLFRLEFLRVCRSASYIAAVTALVLIAYFQNVFPPSARIVAAGAEIAADGLETCVLAAGDYALARDVDRFSGAHARLFASRVGGALAVLSAFPAAALFWHDRRGCRAAVCARSVSSWKLVFCRYAALTAAMALPVAVMALTLTCVAAMDYGPANVDMLAYGKYALFWILPTIALSTAVGLLPAALTGLPLGPLLALLWGWRARSAPAFAYAALFAPRHEALGETARFLENVGALARGRVAAALLGLALCALAAFAVEWKRRGRGYALRFGRRAA
;
A
#
# COMPACT_ATOMS: atom_id res chain seq x y z
N MET A 1 -4.73 -28.54 3.01
CA MET A 1 -4.88 -27.12 2.67
C MET A 1 -3.66 -26.36 3.18
N SER A 2 -3.00 -25.51 2.38
CA SER A 2 -1.82 -24.77 2.85
C SER A 2 -2.23 -23.72 3.90
N LEU A 3 -1.38 -23.49 4.92
CA LEU A 3 -1.63 -22.49 5.97
C LEU A 3 -1.88 -21.10 5.36
N PHE A 4 -1.12 -20.75 4.31
CA PHE A 4 -1.30 -19.50 3.58
C PHE A 4 -2.73 -19.36 3.03
N ARG A 5 -3.28 -20.37 2.38
CA ARG A 5 -4.64 -20.31 1.81
C ARG A 5 -5.70 -20.09 2.89
N LEU A 6 -5.54 -20.75 4.04
CA LEU A 6 -6.45 -20.57 5.18
C LEU A 6 -6.40 -19.14 5.73
N GLU A 7 -5.20 -18.61 5.96
CA GLU A 7 -5.04 -17.23 6.47
C GLU A 7 -5.50 -16.20 5.43
N PHE A 8 -5.24 -16.43 4.14
CA PHE A 8 -5.72 -15.55 3.07
C PHE A 8 -7.25 -15.46 3.01
N LEU A 9 -7.94 -16.60 3.01
CA LEU A 9 -9.41 -16.63 3.03
C LEU A 9 -9.98 -16.01 4.30
N ARG A 10 -9.31 -16.20 5.44
CA ARG A 10 -9.69 -15.57 6.70
C ARG A 10 -9.59 -14.04 6.63
N VAL A 11 -8.51 -13.51 6.05
CA VAL A 11 -8.34 -12.07 5.82
C VAL A 11 -9.44 -11.53 4.92
N CYS A 12 -9.64 -12.13 3.76
CA CYS A 12 -10.64 -11.68 2.78
C CYS A 12 -12.07 -11.66 3.33
N ARG A 13 -12.39 -12.50 4.31
CA ARG A 13 -13.71 -12.57 4.97
C ARG A 13 -13.81 -11.67 6.22
N SER A 14 -12.73 -11.01 6.62
CA SER A 14 -12.75 -10.16 7.83
C SER A 14 -13.43 -8.81 7.53
N ALA A 15 -14.26 -8.34 8.48
CA ALA A 15 -14.92 -7.04 8.35
C ALA A 15 -13.90 -5.89 8.23
N SER A 16 -12.74 -5.99 8.89
CA SER A 16 -11.68 -4.98 8.80
C SER A 16 -11.04 -4.91 7.42
N TYR A 17 -10.91 -6.03 6.71
CA TYR A 17 -10.44 -6.05 5.33
C TYR A 17 -11.47 -5.45 4.39
N ILE A 18 -12.73 -5.86 4.51
CA ILE A 18 -13.83 -5.33 3.67
C ILE A 18 -13.92 -3.82 3.86
N ALA A 19 -13.91 -3.33 5.11
CA ALA A 19 -13.92 -1.89 5.40
C ALA A 19 -12.71 -1.16 4.81
N ALA A 20 -11.50 -1.74 4.90
CA ALA A 20 -10.29 -1.15 4.33
C ALA A 20 -10.35 -1.07 2.79
N VAL A 21 -10.86 -2.11 2.12
CA VAL A 21 -11.04 -2.13 0.65
C VAL A 21 -12.11 -1.14 0.23
N THR A 22 -13.25 -1.07 0.93
CA THR A 22 -14.30 -0.08 0.65
C THR A 22 -13.77 1.34 0.82
N ALA A 23 -13.05 1.62 1.90
CA ALA A 23 -12.41 2.92 2.11
C ALA A 23 -11.38 3.25 1.02
N LEU A 24 -10.59 2.26 0.56
CA LEU A 24 -9.64 2.43 -0.53
C LEU A 24 -10.33 2.85 -1.82
N VAL A 25 -11.42 2.16 -2.19
CA VAL A 25 -12.21 2.47 -3.41
C VAL A 25 -12.81 3.87 -3.32
N LEU A 26 -13.40 4.23 -2.17
CA LEU A 26 -13.94 5.57 -1.95
C LEU A 26 -12.86 6.65 -2.03
N ILE A 27 -11.71 6.44 -1.41
CA ILE A 27 -10.59 7.39 -1.47
C ILE A 27 -10.08 7.54 -2.90
N ALA A 28 -9.95 6.43 -3.65
CA ALA A 28 -9.53 6.47 -5.04
C ALA A 28 -10.54 7.24 -5.92
N TYR A 29 -11.82 7.08 -5.66
CA TYR A 29 -12.88 7.83 -6.34
C TYR A 29 -12.81 9.33 -6.02
N PHE A 30 -12.80 9.70 -4.74
CA PHE A 30 -12.74 11.12 -4.33
C PHE A 30 -11.43 11.82 -4.68
N GLN A 31 -10.34 11.10 -4.87
CA GLN A 31 -9.08 11.65 -5.33
C GLN A 31 -8.96 11.72 -6.87
N ASN A 32 -10.04 11.47 -7.59
CA ASN A 32 -10.09 11.43 -9.05
C ASN A 32 -9.00 10.54 -9.67
N VAL A 33 -8.73 9.41 -9.02
CA VAL A 33 -7.82 8.40 -9.52
C VAL A 33 -8.59 7.38 -10.36
N PHE A 34 -9.86 7.22 -10.04
CA PHE A 34 -10.74 6.23 -10.68
C PHE A 34 -12.19 6.77 -10.75
N PRO A 35 -12.71 7.10 -11.94
CA PRO A 35 -12.02 7.13 -13.25
C PRO A 35 -10.93 8.23 -13.30
N PRO A 36 -9.91 8.13 -14.19
CA PRO A 36 -8.94 9.19 -14.36
C PRO A 36 -9.63 10.44 -14.92
N SER A 37 -9.47 11.57 -14.22
CA SER A 37 -10.24 12.78 -14.52
C SER A 37 -9.54 13.75 -15.46
N ALA A 38 -8.25 13.52 -15.78
CA ALA A 38 -7.48 14.47 -16.56
C ALA A 38 -6.85 13.80 -17.79
N ARG A 39 -7.04 14.38 -18.96
CA ARG A 39 -6.36 14.00 -20.21
C ARG A 39 -5.16 14.91 -20.42
N ILE A 40 -4.01 14.34 -20.76
CA ILE A 40 -2.80 15.10 -21.08
C ILE A 40 -2.90 15.62 -22.51
N VAL A 41 -2.81 16.94 -22.68
CA VAL A 41 -2.81 17.61 -23.97
C VAL A 41 -1.65 18.60 -24.12
N ALA A 42 -1.19 18.84 -25.36
CA ALA A 42 -0.17 19.84 -25.62
C ALA A 42 -0.73 21.25 -25.44
N ALA A 43 0.13 22.20 -25.07
CA ALA A 43 -0.23 23.61 -25.08
C ALA A 43 -0.60 24.06 -26.50
N GLY A 44 -1.80 24.65 -26.66
CA GLY A 44 -2.34 25.07 -27.97
C GLY A 44 -3.15 24.01 -28.72
N ALA A 45 -3.37 22.82 -28.16
CA ALA A 45 -4.30 21.85 -28.72
C ALA A 45 -5.75 22.28 -28.46
N GLU A 46 -6.65 22.02 -29.42
CA GLU A 46 -8.09 22.21 -29.20
C GLU A 46 -8.55 21.30 -28.08
N ILE A 47 -9.15 21.88 -27.05
CA ILE A 47 -9.70 21.14 -25.91
C ILE A 47 -11.06 20.57 -26.36
N ALA A 48 -11.12 19.25 -26.51
CA ALA A 48 -12.38 18.59 -26.80
C ALA A 48 -13.39 18.87 -25.67
N ALA A 49 -14.63 19.14 -26.04
CA ALA A 49 -15.72 19.50 -25.11
C ALA A 49 -16.26 18.31 -24.27
N ASP A 50 -15.46 17.25 -24.07
CA ASP A 50 -15.89 15.98 -23.50
C ASP A 50 -16.09 16.00 -21.98
N GLY A 51 -15.98 17.19 -21.33
CA GLY A 51 -16.18 17.33 -19.88
C GLY A 51 -15.07 16.75 -19.01
N LEU A 52 -14.01 16.18 -19.59
CA LEU A 52 -12.82 15.72 -18.88
C LEU A 52 -11.90 16.89 -18.55
N GLU A 53 -11.40 16.94 -17.32
CA GLU A 53 -10.34 17.90 -16.98
C GLU A 53 -9.12 17.67 -17.87
N THR A 54 -8.64 18.71 -18.54
CA THR A 54 -7.45 18.62 -19.40
C THR A 54 -6.24 19.16 -18.65
N CYS A 55 -5.19 18.33 -18.58
CA CYS A 55 -3.88 18.78 -18.09
C CYS A 55 -3.06 19.30 -19.27
N VAL A 56 -2.98 20.62 -19.40
CA VAL A 56 -2.20 21.27 -20.47
C VAL A 56 -0.74 21.29 -20.06
N LEU A 57 0.13 20.64 -20.82
CA LEU A 57 1.58 20.62 -20.60
C LEU A 57 2.31 21.53 -21.57
N ALA A 58 3.43 22.14 -21.13
CA ALA A 58 4.38 22.79 -22.00
C ALA A 58 4.95 21.82 -23.03
N ALA A 59 5.37 22.30 -24.20
CA ALA A 59 5.80 21.43 -25.30
C ALA A 59 6.90 20.44 -24.92
N GLY A 60 7.86 20.81 -24.06
CA GLY A 60 8.92 19.93 -23.55
C GLY A 60 8.40 18.83 -22.64
N ASP A 61 7.52 19.17 -21.70
CA ASP A 61 6.93 18.20 -20.77
C ASP A 61 5.97 17.24 -21.47
N TYR A 62 5.24 17.75 -22.48
CA TYR A 62 4.39 16.92 -23.32
C TYR A 62 5.19 15.89 -24.13
N ALA A 63 6.34 16.33 -24.72
CA ALA A 63 7.22 15.41 -25.44
C ALA A 63 7.76 14.31 -24.52
N LEU A 64 8.17 14.65 -23.30
CA LEU A 64 8.59 13.66 -22.28
C LEU A 64 7.45 12.72 -21.89
N ALA A 65 6.25 13.23 -21.67
CA ALA A 65 5.09 12.42 -21.34
C ALA A 65 4.70 11.47 -22.48
N ARG A 66 4.85 11.89 -23.74
CA ARG A 66 4.56 11.07 -24.92
C ARG A 66 5.65 10.03 -25.19
N ASP A 67 6.91 10.45 -25.23
CA ASP A 67 8.01 9.64 -25.77
C ASP A 67 8.64 8.73 -24.70
N VAL A 68 8.68 9.18 -23.44
CA VAL A 68 9.27 8.42 -22.32
C VAL A 68 8.19 7.66 -21.54
N ASP A 69 7.14 8.36 -21.12
CA ASP A 69 6.08 7.79 -20.27
C ASP A 69 4.96 7.10 -21.04
N ARG A 70 4.85 7.34 -22.34
CA ARG A 70 3.73 6.88 -23.18
C ARG A 70 2.39 7.19 -22.53
N PHE A 71 2.22 8.40 -21.99
CA PHE A 71 1.08 8.90 -21.20
C PHE A 71 0.73 8.05 -19.99
N SER A 72 0.65 6.73 -20.13
CA SER A 72 0.29 5.80 -19.05
C SER A 72 1.27 5.82 -17.88
N GLY A 73 2.55 6.10 -18.09
CA GLY A 73 3.57 6.19 -17.04
C GLY A 73 3.29 7.33 -16.06
N ALA A 74 2.94 8.52 -16.55
CA ALA A 74 2.61 9.68 -15.74
C ALA A 74 1.36 9.40 -14.87
N HIS A 75 0.31 8.88 -15.49
CA HIS A 75 -0.92 8.49 -14.77
C HIS A 75 -0.68 7.36 -13.76
N ALA A 76 0.15 6.37 -14.10
CA ALA A 76 0.48 5.26 -13.21
C ALA A 76 1.29 5.73 -11.98
N ARG A 77 2.17 6.73 -12.12
CA ARG A 77 2.86 7.36 -10.97
C ARG A 77 1.87 8.07 -10.05
N LEU A 78 0.94 8.84 -10.62
CA LEU A 78 -0.09 9.53 -9.86
C LEU A 78 -0.98 8.54 -9.10
N PHE A 79 -1.44 7.49 -9.79
CA PHE A 79 -2.16 6.37 -9.19
C PHE A 79 -1.37 5.75 -8.02
N ALA A 80 -0.10 5.40 -8.25
CA ALA A 80 0.72 4.76 -7.23
C ALA A 80 0.98 5.67 -6.02
N SER A 81 1.12 6.98 -6.22
CA SER A 81 1.28 7.95 -5.15
C SER A 81 0.02 8.09 -4.29
N ARG A 82 -1.13 8.29 -4.92
CA ARG A 82 -2.42 8.52 -4.21
C ARG A 82 -2.91 7.25 -3.53
N VAL A 83 -3.01 6.15 -4.28
CA VAL A 83 -3.44 4.84 -3.75
C VAL A 83 -2.42 4.29 -2.75
N GLY A 84 -1.12 4.42 -3.02
CA GLY A 84 -0.07 4.05 -2.09
C GLY A 84 -0.14 4.83 -0.78
N GLY A 85 -0.44 6.14 -0.83
CA GLY A 85 -0.66 6.97 0.36
C GLY A 85 -1.83 6.49 1.23
N ALA A 86 -2.94 6.10 0.61
CA ALA A 86 -4.09 5.52 1.31
C ALA A 86 -3.74 4.15 1.92
N LEU A 87 -3.10 3.27 1.15
CA LEU A 87 -2.71 1.93 1.59
C LEU A 87 -1.64 1.94 2.69
N ALA A 88 -0.81 2.98 2.76
CA ALA A 88 0.13 3.18 3.84
C ALA A 88 -0.55 3.19 5.22
N VAL A 89 -1.79 3.61 5.28
CA VAL A 89 -2.60 3.60 6.50
C VAL A 89 -3.53 2.41 6.54
N LEU A 90 -4.30 2.20 5.47
CA LEU A 90 -5.38 1.20 5.43
C LEU A 90 -4.89 -0.24 5.64
N SER A 91 -3.68 -0.60 5.16
CA SER A 91 -3.16 -1.96 5.30
C SER A 91 -2.81 -2.34 6.75
N ALA A 92 -2.59 -1.35 7.63
CA ALA A 92 -2.33 -1.60 9.03
C ALA A 92 -3.59 -2.06 9.82
N PHE A 93 -4.79 -1.71 9.36
CA PHE A 93 -6.04 -2.05 10.07
C PHE A 93 -6.34 -3.55 10.10
N PRO A 94 -6.43 -4.26 8.96
CA PRO A 94 -6.69 -5.69 8.98
C PRO A 94 -5.54 -6.46 9.64
N ALA A 95 -4.30 -5.96 9.53
CA ALA A 95 -3.15 -6.55 10.18
C ALA A 95 -3.26 -6.51 11.72
N ALA A 96 -3.61 -5.36 12.28
CA ALA A 96 -3.82 -5.19 13.71
C ALA A 96 -5.06 -5.97 14.21
N ALA A 97 -6.16 -5.95 13.45
CA ALA A 97 -7.41 -6.62 13.79
C ALA A 97 -7.24 -8.14 13.87
N LEU A 98 -6.45 -8.75 12.98
CA LEU A 98 -6.22 -10.18 12.96
C LEU A 98 -5.60 -10.70 14.28
N PHE A 99 -4.60 -9.98 14.80
CA PHE A 99 -3.98 -10.32 16.09
C PHE A 99 -4.87 -10.00 17.29
N TRP A 100 -5.69 -8.96 17.19
CA TRP A 100 -6.64 -8.60 18.23
C TRP A 100 -7.73 -9.67 18.41
N HIS A 101 -8.27 -10.19 17.33
CA HIS A 101 -9.25 -11.27 17.36
C HIS A 101 -8.69 -12.56 17.96
N ASP A 102 -7.46 -12.93 17.59
CA ASP A 102 -6.81 -14.13 18.13
C ASP A 102 -6.61 -14.03 19.64
N ARG A 103 -6.40 -12.84 20.18
CA ARG A 103 -6.21 -12.64 21.61
C ARG A 103 -7.51 -12.83 22.40
N ARG A 104 -8.66 -12.41 21.85
CA ARG A 104 -9.94 -12.41 22.56
C ARG A 104 -10.61 -13.78 22.66
N GLY A 105 -10.45 -14.64 21.65
CA GLY A 105 -11.22 -15.87 21.60
C GLY A 105 -10.43 -17.16 21.39
N CYS A 106 -9.26 -17.13 20.75
CA CYS A 106 -8.60 -18.32 20.23
C CYS A 106 -7.14 -18.48 20.65
N ARG A 107 -6.64 -17.71 21.62
CA ARG A 107 -5.22 -17.72 22.00
C ARG A 107 -4.73 -19.12 22.40
N ALA A 108 -5.50 -19.83 23.20
CA ALA A 108 -5.17 -21.19 23.64
C ALA A 108 -5.10 -22.15 22.45
N ALA A 109 -6.09 -22.11 21.56
CA ALA A 109 -6.15 -22.95 20.37
C ALA A 109 -5.05 -22.63 19.36
N VAL A 110 -4.67 -21.35 19.17
CA VAL A 110 -3.58 -20.94 18.29
C VAL A 110 -2.22 -21.33 18.88
N CYS A 111 -2.05 -21.21 20.21
CA CYS A 111 -0.82 -21.63 20.89
C CYS A 111 -0.66 -23.16 20.98
N ALA A 112 -1.75 -23.91 21.02
CA ALA A 112 -1.74 -25.39 21.05
C ALA A 112 -1.43 -26.01 19.69
N ARG A 113 -1.49 -25.27 18.59
CA ARG A 113 -1.12 -25.81 17.26
C ARG A 113 0.38 -26.09 17.19
N SER A 114 0.74 -27.21 16.56
CA SER A 114 2.12 -27.65 16.31
C SER A 114 2.88 -26.80 15.25
N VAL A 115 2.34 -25.64 14.88
CA VAL A 115 2.94 -24.75 13.88
C VAL A 115 3.92 -23.79 14.56
N SER A 116 5.13 -23.62 13.99
CA SER A 116 6.10 -22.66 14.50
C SER A 116 5.57 -21.23 14.39
N SER A 117 5.91 -20.38 15.38
CA SER A 117 5.49 -18.97 15.42
C SER A 117 5.96 -18.20 14.20
N TRP A 118 7.17 -18.49 13.72
CA TRP A 118 7.75 -17.91 12.51
C TRP A 118 6.88 -18.21 11.29
N LYS A 119 6.58 -19.49 11.04
CA LYS A 119 5.75 -19.90 9.91
C LYS A 119 4.36 -19.25 9.97
N LEU A 120 3.76 -19.17 11.16
CA LEU A 120 2.46 -18.54 11.35
C LEU A 120 2.48 -17.06 11.01
N VAL A 121 3.43 -16.29 11.56
CA VAL A 121 3.50 -14.84 11.38
C VAL A 121 3.86 -14.49 9.93
N PHE A 122 4.82 -15.19 9.32
CA PHE A 122 5.17 -14.97 7.92
C PHE A 122 4.03 -15.33 6.97
N CYS A 123 3.30 -16.43 7.19
CA CYS A 123 2.12 -16.75 6.38
C CYS A 123 1.03 -15.71 6.50
N ARG A 124 0.80 -15.16 7.69
CA ARG A 124 -0.17 -14.07 7.92
C ARG A 124 0.25 -12.78 7.22
N TYR A 125 1.52 -12.41 7.39
CA TYR A 125 2.08 -11.24 6.72
C TYR A 125 1.93 -11.35 5.20
N ALA A 126 2.32 -12.47 4.61
CA ALA A 126 2.17 -12.72 3.18
C ALA A 126 0.70 -12.73 2.73
N ALA A 127 -0.18 -13.34 3.51
CA ALA A 127 -1.62 -13.38 3.22
C ALA A 127 -2.26 -12.00 3.25
N LEU A 128 -1.93 -11.17 4.25
CA LEU A 128 -2.40 -9.78 4.36
C LEU A 128 -1.87 -8.92 3.22
N THR A 129 -0.58 -9.02 2.92
CA THR A 129 0.04 -8.26 1.82
C THR A 129 -0.59 -8.66 0.48
N ALA A 130 -0.77 -9.95 0.21
CA ALA A 130 -1.42 -10.43 -1.00
C ALA A 130 -2.89 -10.01 -1.09
N ALA A 131 -3.64 -10.09 0.01
CA ALA A 131 -5.04 -9.67 0.05
C ALA A 131 -5.19 -8.16 -0.25
N MET A 132 -4.33 -7.31 0.33
CA MET A 132 -4.36 -5.86 0.07
C MET A 132 -3.82 -5.49 -1.32
N ALA A 133 -2.96 -6.31 -1.92
CA ALA A 133 -2.49 -6.12 -3.29
C ALA A 133 -3.56 -6.49 -4.34
N LEU A 134 -4.52 -7.36 -4.01
CA LEU A 134 -5.54 -7.81 -4.95
C LEU A 134 -6.41 -6.65 -5.50
N PRO A 135 -7.04 -5.79 -4.69
CA PRO A 135 -7.82 -4.65 -5.20
C PRO A 135 -6.95 -3.68 -6.02
N VAL A 136 -5.69 -3.50 -5.66
CA VAL A 136 -4.74 -2.67 -6.43
C VAL A 136 -4.49 -3.27 -7.81
N ALA A 137 -4.32 -4.58 -7.92
CA ALA A 137 -4.14 -5.26 -9.19
C ALA A 137 -5.38 -5.10 -10.09
N VAL A 138 -6.58 -5.23 -9.52
CA VAL A 138 -7.84 -5.00 -10.27
C VAL A 138 -7.90 -3.56 -10.76
N MET A 139 -7.64 -2.57 -9.89
CA MET A 139 -7.64 -1.16 -10.29
C MET A 139 -6.59 -0.87 -11.37
N ALA A 140 -5.38 -1.41 -11.23
CA ALA A 140 -4.31 -1.25 -12.21
C ALA A 140 -4.69 -1.80 -13.59
N LEU A 141 -5.31 -2.98 -13.65
CA LEU A 141 -5.81 -3.56 -14.89
C LEU A 141 -6.90 -2.69 -15.53
N THR A 142 -7.87 -2.24 -14.75
CA THR A 142 -8.95 -1.39 -15.24
C THR A 142 -8.40 -0.07 -15.79
N LEU A 143 -7.49 0.58 -15.06
CA LEU A 143 -6.86 1.83 -15.50
C LEU A 143 -5.99 1.66 -16.76
N THR A 144 -5.36 0.51 -16.93
CA THR A 144 -4.64 0.17 -18.17
C THR A 144 -5.62 0.11 -19.35
N CYS A 145 -6.77 -0.53 -19.18
CA CYS A 145 -7.79 -0.59 -20.23
C CYS A 145 -8.33 0.81 -20.57
N VAL A 146 -8.64 1.62 -19.55
CA VAL A 146 -9.11 3.01 -19.76
C VAL A 146 -8.07 3.84 -20.51
N ALA A 147 -6.81 3.82 -20.07
CA ALA A 147 -5.74 4.54 -20.75
C ALA A 147 -5.56 4.09 -22.21
N ALA A 148 -5.70 2.80 -22.50
CA ALA A 148 -5.64 2.28 -23.87
C ALA A 148 -6.82 2.75 -24.74
N MET A 149 -8.00 2.96 -24.12
CA MET A 149 -9.16 3.53 -24.83
C MET A 149 -8.98 5.02 -25.10
N ASP A 150 -8.42 5.79 -24.16
CA ASP A 150 -8.27 7.25 -24.25
C ASP A 150 -7.16 7.69 -25.21
N TYR A 151 -6.00 7.01 -25.16
CA TYR A 151 -4.80 7.40 -25.91
C TYR A 151 -4.47 6.47 -27.09
N GLY A 152 -5.19 5.36 -27.21
CA GLY A 152 -4.91 4.29 -28.18
C GLY A 152 -3.79 3.35 -27.70
N PRO A 153 -3.88 2.03 -28.01
CA PRO A 153 -2.97 1.01 -27.47
C PRO A 153 -1.51 1.19 -27.90
N ALA A 154 -1.25 1.84 -29.04
CA ALA A 154 0.10 2.13 -29.52
C ALA A 154 0.85 3.19 -28.69
N ASN A 155 0.11 4.09 -28.05
CA ASN A 155 0.64 5.22 -27.29
C ASN A 155 0.71 4.96 -25.77
N VAL A 156 0.35 3.75 -25.33
CA VAL A 156 0.25 3.38 -23.93
C VAL A 156 1.21 2.23 -23.63
N ASP A 157 1.96 2.33 -22.53
CA ASP A 157 2.65 1.17 -21.94
C ASP A 157 1.64 0.35 -21.13
N MET A 158 1.21 -0.80 -21.66
CA MET A 158 0.24 -1.70 -21.03
C MET A 158 0.69 -2.21 -19.67
N LEU A 159 1.98 -2.20 -19.38
CA LEU A 159 2.53 -2.68 -18.11
C LEU A 159 2.79 -1.55 -17.10
N ALA A 160 2.61 -0.29 -17.48
CA ALA A 160 2.96 0.86 -16.64
C ALA A 160 2.30 0.78 -15.24
N TYR A 161 0.98 0.62 -15.18
CA TYR A 161 0.27 0.52 -13.91
C TYR A 161 0.73 -0.69 -13.06
N GLY A 162 0.97 -1.82 -13.71
CA GLY A 162 1.50 -3.02 -13.05
C GLY A 162 2.90 -2.82 -12.49
N LYS A 163 3.82 -2.21 -13.25
CA LYS A 163 5.18 -1.87 -12.83
C LYS A 163 5.16 -0.96 -11.61
N TYR A 164 4.38 0.13 -11.64
CA TYR A 164 4.31 1.07 -10.53
C TYR A 164 3.55 0.48 -9.33
N ALA A 165 2.53 -0.35 -9.52
CA ALA A 165 1.88 -1.07 -8.44
C ALA A 165 2.86 -2.01 -7.74
N LEU A 166 3.65 -2.78 -8.47
CA LEU A 166 4.64 -3.69 -7.92
C LEU A 166 5.78 -2.93 -7.22
N PHE A 167 6.30 -1.87 -7.85
CA PHE A 167 7.50 -1.20 -7.37
C PHE A 167 7.24 -0.17 -6.26
N TRP A 168 6.08 0.51 -6.29
CA TRP A 168 5.74 1.54 -5.31
C TRP A 168 4.74 1.07 -4.27
N ILE A 169 3.63 0.47 -4.72
CA ILE A 169 2.52 0.15 -3.82
C ILE A 169 2.81 -1.09 -2.99
N LEU A 170 3.38 -2.14 -3.57
CA LEU A 170 3.63 -3.39 -2.86
C LEU A 170 4.59 -3.21 -1.67
N PRO A 171 5.74 -2.49 -1.76
CA PRO A 171 6.58 -2.20 -0.59
C PRO A 171 5.84 -1.38 0.48
N THR A 172 4.96 -0.46 0.08
CA THR A 172 4.13 0.32 1.01
C THR A 172 3.16 -0.58 1.78
N ILE A 173 2.43 -1.47 1.08
CA ILE A 173 1.54 -2.45 1.72
C ILE A 173 2.33 -3.32 2.69
N ALA A 174 3.47 -3.85 2.25
CA ALA A 174 4.33 -4.72 3.05
C ALA A 174 4.79 -4.03 4.34
N LEU A 175 5.30 -2.81 4.25
CA LEU A 175 5.73 -2.03 5.40
C LEU A 175 4.56 -1.69 6.34
N SER A 176 3.44 -1.20 5.80
CA SER A 176 2.26 -0.85 6.58
C SER A 176 1.66 -2.07 7.30
N THR A 177 1.58 -3.21 6.63
CA THR A 177 1.15 -4.47 7.23
C THR A 177 2.05 -4.87 8.39
N ALA A 178 3.38 -4.76 8.25
CA ALA A 178 4.32 -5.05 9.33
C ALA A 178 4.19 -4.08 10.51
N VAL A 179 3.98 -2.78 10.25
CA VAL A 179 3.67 -1.76 11.27
C VAL A 179 2.35 -2.09 11.98
N GLY A 180 1.37 -2.66 11.29
CA GLY A 180 0.13 -3.16 11.90
C GLY A 180 0.35 -4.38 12.81
N LEU A 181 1.18 -5.34 12.36
CA LEU A 181 1.43 -6.61 13.04
C LEU A 181 2.29 -6.45 14.30
N LEU A 182 3.39 -5.71 14.23
CA LEU A 182 4.40 -5.66 15.30
C LEU A 182 3.84 -5.14 16.63
N PRO A 183 3.18 -3.96 16.71
CA PRO A 183 2.58 -3.50 17.97
C PRO A 183 1.51 -4.45 18.52
N ALA A 184 0.69 -5.02 17.63
CA ALA A 184 -0.32 -5.99 18.02
C ALA A 184 0.32 -7.29 18.58
N ALA A 185 1.44 -7.74 18.02
CA ALA A 185 2.22 -8.86 18.54
C ALA A 185 2.87 -8.54 19.89
N LEU A 186 3.43 -7.33 20.07
CA LEU A 186 4.11 -6.90 21.29
C LEU A 186 3.13 -6.59 22.44
N THR A 187 2.16 -5.73 22.21
CA THR A 187 1.26 -5.23 23.27
C THR A 187 -0.06 -5.98 23.32
N GLY A 188 -0.46 -6.57 22.20
CA GLY A 188 -1.80 -7.13 22.00
C GLY A 188 -2.88 -6.05 21.81
N LEU A 189 -2.49 -4.79 21.63
CA LEU A 189 -3.38 -3.67 21.31
C LEU A 189 -3.25 -3.33 19.83
N PRO A 190 -4.32 -2.87 19.17
CA PRO A 190 -4.29 -2.50 17.75
C PRO A 190 -3.71 -1.09 17.55
N LEU A 191 -2.49 -0.85 18.04
CA LEU A 191 -1.81 0.45 17.94
C LEU A 191 -1.21 0.74 16.56
N GLY A 192 -1.07 -0.30 15.73
CA GLY A 192 -0.47 -0.18 14.40
C GLY A 192 -1.12 0.85 13.48
N PRO A 193 -2.44 0.91 13.36
CA PRO A 193 -3.12 1.93 12.57
C PRO A 193 -2.83 3.36 13.02
N LEU A 194 -2.77 3.60 14.34
CA LEU A 194 -2.41 4.91 14.88
C LEU A 194 -0.98 5.32 14.50
N LEU A 195 -0.03 4.38 14.61
CA LEU A 195 1.36 4.61 14.19
C LEU A 195 1.46 4.88 12.67
N ALA A 196 0.69 4.16 11.87
CA ALA A 196 0.62 4.37 10.43
C ALA A 196 0.05 5.75 10.07
N LEU A 197 -0.99 6.20 10.78
CA LEU A 197 -1.57 7.54 10.63
C LEU A 197 -0.57 8.65 11.00
N LEU A 198 0.10 8.53 12.15
CA LEU A 198 1.10 9.51 12.60
C LEU A 198 2.28 9.58 11.64
N TRP A 199 2.75 8.43 11.14
CA TRP A 199 3.83 8.40 10.15
C TRP A 199 3.39 9.00 8.82
N GLY A 200 2.20 8.65 8.32
CA GLY A 200 1.64 9.21 7.09
C GLY A 200 1.47 10.73 7.16
N TRP A 201 1.02 11.24 8.30
CA TRP A 201 0.92 12.69 8.55
C TRP A 201 2.31 13.35 8.56
N ARG A 202 3.26 12.77 9.29
CA ARG A 202 4.64 13.28 9.33
C ARG A 202 5.32 13.27 7.97
N ALA A 203 5.11 12.24 7.17
CA ALA A 203 5.63 12.15 5.81
C ALA A 203 5.07 13.24 4.89
N ARG A 204 3.80 13.63 5.07
CA ARG A 204 3.18 14.74 4.32
C ARG A 204 3.74 16.12 4.70
N SER A 205 4.13 16.28 5.97
CA SER A 205 4.63 17.57 6.48
C SER A 205 6.09 17.85 6.09
N ALA A 206 6.79 16.90 5.48
CA ALA A 206 8.20 17.01 5.11
C ALA A 206 8.39 16.90 3.59
N PRO A 207 8.24 17.99 2.83
CA PRO A 207 8.34 17.97 1.36
C PRO A 207 9.72 17.54 0.86
N ALA A 208 10.79 17.79 1.60
CA ALA A 208 12.16 17.38 1.25
C ALA A 208 12.34 15.86 1.14
N PHE A 209 11.45 15.07 1.73
CA PHE A 209 11.49 13.60 1.70
C PHE A 209 10.44 13.00 0.74
N ALA A 210 9.83 13.79 -0.13
CA ALA A 210 8.73 13.33 -0.97
C ALA A 210 9.09 12.11 -1.82
N TYR A 211 10.29 12.09 -2.42
CA TYR A 211 10.75 10.98 -3.24
C TYR A 211 11.47 9.87 -2.46
N ALA A 212 12.09 10.20 -1.35
CA ALA A 212 12.79 9.27 -0.47
C ALA A 212 11.92 8.76 0.69
N ALA A 213 10.62 9.11 0.72
CA ALA A 213 9.73 8.68 1.78
C ALA A 213 9.61 7.14 1.81
N LEU A 214 10.01 6.54 2.93
CA LEU A 214 9.96 5.09 3.13
C LEU A 214 8.53 4.55 3.06
N PHE A 215 7.57 5.32 3.56
CA PHE A 215 6.19 4.87 3.73
C PHE A 215 5.40 4.92 2.43
N ALA A 216 5.38 6.06 1.74
CA ALA A 216 4.76 6.21 0.43
C ALA A 216 5.45 7.33 -0.35
N PRO A 217 5.85 7.13 -1.61
CA PRO A 217 6.36 8.20 -2.44
C PRO A 217 5.23 9.18 -2.79
N ARG A 218 5.56 10.45 -2.91
CA ARG A 218 4.63 11.49 -3.35
C ARG A 218 4.95 11.91 -4.77
N HIS A 219 3.91 12.02 -5.58
CA HIS A 219 3.95 12.54 -6.92
C HIS A 219 2.63 13.27 -7.17
N GLU A 220 2.66 14.56 -7.39
CA GLU A 220 1.47 15.40 -7.32
C GLU A 220 0.94 15.87 -8.67
N ALA A 221 1.79 15.89 -9.70
CA ALA A 221 1.41 16.42 -11.01
C ALA A 221 1.77 15.47 -12.16
N LEU A 222 0.97 15.50 -13.22
CA LEU A 222 1.17 14.69 -14.42
C LEU A 222 2.39 15.14 -15.25
N GLY A 223 2.76 16.43 -15.15
CA GLY A 223 3.88 17.03 -15.89
C GLY A 223 5.26 16.90 -15.22
N GLU A 224 5.40 16.18 -14.11
CA GLU A 224 6.67 16.09 -13.37
C GLU A 224 7.61 14.97 -13.86
N THR A 225 7.55 14.57 -15.12
CA THR A 225 8.36 13.48 -15.68
C THR A 225 9.85 13.74 -15.56
N ALA A 226 10.32 14.96 -15.88
CA ALA A 226 11.74 15.33 -15.77
C ALA A 226 12.23 15.17 -14.31
N ARG A 227 11.51 15.72 -13.35
CA ARG A 227 11.82 15.63 -11.93
C ARG A 227 11.79 14.18 -11.39
N PHE A 228 10.89 13.36 -11.93
CA PHE A 228 10.87 11.94 -11.61
C PHE A 228 12.13 11.23 -12.10
N LEU A 229 12.56 11.47 -13.35
CA LEU A 229 13.75 10.85 -13.93
C LEU A 229 15.03 11.21 -13.16
N GLU A 230 15.17 12.46 -12.70
CA GLU A 230 16.27 12.89 -11.84
C GLU A 230 16.33 12.14 -10.51
N ASN A 231 15.18 11.80 -9.95
CA ASN A 231 15.07 11.22 -8.61
C ASN A 231 14.79 9.72 -8.56
N VAL A 232 14.70 9.04 -9.72
CA VAL A 232 14.34 7.62 -9.81
C VAL A 232 15.27 6.71 -8.98
N GLY A 233 16.58 7.02 -8.96
CA GLY A 233 17.54 6.23 -8.19
C GLY A 233 17.35 6.36 -6.66
N ALA A 234 17.03 7.56 -6.17
CA ALA A 234 16.73 7.78 -4.76
C ALA A 234 15.42 7.09 -4.36
N LEU A 235 14.41 7.17 -5.22
CA LEU A 235 13.13 6.51 -5.05
C LEU A 235 13.29 4.98 -4.98
N ALA A 236 14.05 4.39 -5.92
CA ALA A 236 14.30 2.95 -5.96
C ALA A 236 14.95 2.47 -4.66
N ARG A 237 16.00 3.15 -4.20
CA ARG A 237 16.65 2.85 -2.90
C ARG A 237 15.65 2.92 -1.75
N GLY A 238 14.83 3.95 -1.71
CA GLY A 238 13.78 4.11 -0.69
C GLY A 238 12.76 2.97 -0.71
N ARG A 239 12.36 2.45 -1.89
CA ARG A 239 11.42 1.33 -2.00
C ARG A 239 12.02 0.01 -1.55
N VAL A 240 13.28 -0.25 -1.90
CA VAL A 240 14.01 -1.43 -1.41
C VAL A 240 14.17 -1.36 0.11
N ALA A 241 14.55 -0.19 0.65
CA ALA A 241 14.66 0.01 2.09
C ALA A 241 13.31 -0.21 2.80
N ALA A 242 12.19 0.27 2.23
CA ALA A 242 10.85 0.04 2.78
C ALA A 242 10.48 -1.46 2.81
N ALA A 243 10.78 -2.20 1.75
CA ALA A 243 10.55 -3.64 1.70
C ALA A 243 11.38 -4.40 2.74
N LEU A 244 12.67 -4.08 2.84
CA LEU A 244 13.56 -4.70 3.83
C LEU A 244 13.15 -4.37 5.27
N LEU A 245 12.76 -3.13 5.54
CA LEU A 245 12.24 -2.72 6.84
C LEU A 245 10.94 -3.46 7.18
N GLY A 246 10.04 -3.62 6.22
CA GLY A 246 8.81 -4.40 6.40
C GLY A 246 9.11 -5.86 6.78
N LEU A 247 10.05 -6.51 6.11
CA LEU A 247 10.50 -7.87 6.44
C LEU A 247 11.16 -7.94 7.82
N ALA A 248 12.00 -6.97 8.17
CA ALA A 248 12.65 -6.90 9.49
C ALA A 248 11.61 -6.74 10.62
N LEU A 249 10.63 -5.85 10.46
CA LEU A 249 9.53 -5.67 11.42
C LEU A 249 8.67 -6.94 11.54
N CYS A 250 8.42 -7.64 10.43
CA CYS A 250 7.73 -8.93 10.44
C CYS A 250 8.52 -9.99 11.21
N ALA A 251 9.84 -10.06 11.01
CA ALA A 251 10.73 -10.95 11.76
C ALA A 251 10.72 -10.64 13.26
N LEU A 252 10.77 -9.35 13.64
CA LEU A 252 10.64 -8.91 15.03
C LEU A 252 9.28 -9.29 15.63
N ALA A 253 8.19 -9.20 14.85
CA ALA A 253 6.87 -9.64 15.30
C ALA A 253 6.84 -11.16 15.53
N ALA A 254 7.47 -11.96 14.64
CA ALA A 254 7.58 -13.41 14.81
C ALA A 254 8.40 -13.77 16.06
N PHE A 255 9.52 -13.09 16.28
CA PHE A 255 10.32 -13.24 17.50
C PHE A 255 9.51 -12.89 18.76
N ALA A 256 8.76 -11.80 18.75
CA ALA A 256 7.91 -11.39 19.88
C ALA A 256 6.83 -12.44 20.20
N VAL A 257 6.21 -13.04 19.17
CA VAL A 257 5.24 -14.13 19.35
C VAL A 257 5.91 -15.36 19.95
N GLU A 258 7.08 -15.74 19.43
CA GLU A 258 7.85 -16.89 19.93
C GLU A 258 8.28 -16.68 21.39
N TRP A 259 8.80 -15.51 21.72
CA TRP A 259 9.19 -15.14 23.09
C TRP A 259 8.02 -15.30 24.07
N LYS A 260 6.83 -14.85 23.67
CA LYS A 260 5.62 -14.99 24.49
C LYS A 260 5.16 -16.45 24.63
N ARG A 261 5.32 -17.27 23.59
CA ARG A 261 4.98 -18.71 23.65
C ARG A 261 5.87 -19.47 24.62
N ARG A 262 7.14 -19.08 24.73
CA ARG A 262 8.10 -19.70 25.68
C ARG A 262 7.89 -19.27 27.13
N GLY A 263 6.83 -18.53 27.44
CA GLY A 263 6.54 -18.05 28.80
C GLY A 263 7.48 -16.97 29.34
N ARG A 264 8.41 -16.46 28.52
CA ARG A 264 9.41 -15.45 28.91
C ARG A 264 8.92 -14.01 28.69
N GLY A 265 7.71 -13.82 28.11
CA GLY A 265 7.13 -12.49 27.89
C GLY A 265 6.45 -12.00 29.16
N TYR A 266 6.94 -10.90 29.74
CA TYR A 266 6.17 -10.14 30.75
C TYR A 266 4.84 -9.76 30.11
N ALA A 267 3.74 -10.38 30.57
CA ALA A 267 2.43 -9.82 30.33
C ALA A 267 2.44 -8.46 31.03
N LEU A 268 2.44 -7.38 30.26
CA LEU A 268 2.00 -6.08 30.76
C LEU A 268 0.55 -6.28 31.19
N ARG A 269 0.37 -6.70 32.44
CA ARG A 269 -0.91 -6.77 33.12
C ARG A 269 -1.33 -5.32 33.40
N PHE A 270 -1.87 -4.67 32.39
CA PHE A 270 -2.74 -3.53 32.67
C PHE A 270 -3.97 -4.08 33.38
N GLY A 271 -3.93 -3.95 34.71
CA GLY A 271 -5.07 -3.94 35.62
C GLY A 271 -6.25 -4.87 35.29
N ARG A 272 -6.18 -6.15 35.60
CA ARG A 272 -7.32 -6.84 36.18
C ARG A 272 -7.12 -6.83 37.68
N ARG A 273 -7.63 -5.80 38.35
CA ARG A 273 -8.08 -5.96 39.73
C ARG A 273 -9.24 -6.96 39.67
N ALA A 274 -9.04 -8.09 40.35
CA ALA A 274 -10.11 -9.00 40.66
C ALA A 274 -11.20 -8.21 41.44
N ALA A 275 -12.42 -8.29 40.93
CA ALA A 275 -13.61 -8.17 41.73
C ALA A 275 -14.21 -9.56 41.87
#